data_b974cd424e4be9a2cfacc64edbf65154
#
_entry.id   b974cd424e4be9a2cfacc64edbf65154
#
_cell.length_a   1.000
_cell.length_b   1.000
_cell.length_c   1.000
_cell.angle_alpha   90.00
_cell.angle_beta   90.00
_cell.angle_gamma   90.00
#
_symmetry.space_group_name_H-M   'P 1'
#
loop_
_entity.id
_entity.type
_entity.pdbx_description
1 polymer ?
#
loop_
_entity_poly.entity_id
_entity_poly.type
_entity_poly.pdbx_seq_one_letter_code
_entity_poly.pdbx_strand_id
1 'polypeptide(L)' 'MMMDRIKYKIEQLERKVEMMKKRQEQLIHEAYTKRHREHDDEMLRLEVKIEEDEKFIKFLKELVGE' A
#
# COMPACT_ATOMS: atom_id res chain seq x y z
N MET A 1 -21.56 2.83 14.61
CA MET A 1 -20.72 3.72 15.42
C MET A 1 -19.50 4.16 14.63
N MET A 2 -19.00 5.35 14.93
CA MET A 2 -17.86 5.92 14.19
C MET A 2 -16.58 5.07 14.24
N MET A 3 -16.29 4.46 15.41
CA MET A 3 -15.11 3.63 15.59
C MET A 3 -15.12 2.40 14.69
N ASP A 4 -16.27 1.78 14.47
CA ASP A 4 -16.38 0.62 13.59
C ASP A 4 -16.09 0.98 12.15
N ARG A 5 -16.52 2.16 11.70
CA ARG A 5 -16.23 2.66 10.35
C ARG A 5 -14.75 2.93 10.16
N ILE A 6 -14.11 3.49 11.19
CA ILE A 6 -12.66 3.77 11.14
C ILE A 6 -11.88 2.45 11.07
N LYS A 7 -12.23 1.47 11.91
CA LYS A 7 -11.60 0.15 11.89
C LYS A 7 -11.77 -0.56 10.55
N TYR A 8 -12.96 -0.47 9.97
CA TYR A 8 -13.24 -1.01 8.65
C TYR A 8 -12.34 -0.35 7.58
N LYS A 9 -12.21 0.97 7.65
CA LYS A 9 -11.35 1.72 6.74
C LYS A 9 -9.88 1.31 6.87
N ILE A 10 -9.42 1.10 8.10
CA ILE A 10 -8.06 0.61 8.37
C ILE A 10 -7.84 -0.74 7.69
N GLU A 11 -8.76 -1.69 7.88
CA GLU A 11 -8.67 -3.01 7.26
C GLU A 11 -8.61 -2.93 5.73
N GLN A 12 -9.44 -2.10 5.12
CA GLN A 12 -9.43 -1.92 3.68
C GLN A 12 -8.12 -1.35 3.18
N LEU A 13 -7.57 -0.35 3.88
CA LEU A 13 -6.29 0.24 3.53
C LEU A 13 -5.15 -0.76 3.69
N GLU A 14 -5.16 -1.56 4.76
CA GLU A 14 -4.15 -2.58 4.98
C GLU A 14 -4.16 -3.63 3.86
N ARG A 15 -5.33 -4.07 3.44
CA ARG A 15 -5.48 -5.00 2.30
C ARG A 15 -4.96 -4.38 1.00
N LYS A 16 -5.28 -3.12 0.78
CA LYS A 16 -4.82 -2.40 -0.40
C LYS A 16 -3.30 -2.27 -0.42
N VAL A 17 -2.70 -1.92 0.72
CA VAL A 17 -1.24 -1.83 0.86
C VAL A 17 -0.60 -3.21 0.59
N GLU A 18 -1.17 -4.27 1.14
CA GLU A 18 -0.67 -5.62 0.92
C GLU A 18 -0.71 -6.01 -0.55
N MET A 19 -1.79 -5.69 -1.25
CA MET A 19 -1.91 -5.94 -2.69
C MET A 19 -0.88 -5.15 -3.49
N MET A 20 -0.64 -3.89 -3.12
CA MET A 20 0.38 -3.07 -3.75
C MET A 20 1.78 -3.63 -3.54
N LYS A 21 2.07 -4.15 -2.34
CA LYS A 21 3.36 -4.80 -2.05
C LYS A 21 3.55 -6.07 -2.88
N LYS A 22 2.50 -6.85 -3.05
CA LYS A 22 2.54 -8.03 -3.92
C LYS A 22 2.80 -7.63 -5.37
N ARG A 23 2.21 -6.56 -5.84
CA ARG A 23 2.46 -6.04 -7.17
C ARG A 23 3.91 -5.60 -7.33
N GLN A 24 4.49 -4.96 -6.31
CA GLN A 24 5.91 -4.61 -6.31
C GLN A 24 6.81 -5.85 -6.45
N GLU A 25 6.50 -6.92 -5.72
CA GLU A 25 7.25 -8.17 -5.81
C GLU A 25 7.20 -8.75 -7.22
N GLN A 26 6.02 -8.72 -7.86
CA GLN A 26 5.87 -9.18 -9.24
C GLN A 26 6.71 -8.35 -10.21
N LEU A 27 6.70 -7.02 -10.03
CA LEU A 27 7.49 -6.11 -10.88
C LEU A 27 8.99 -6.34 -10.72
N ILE A 28 9.44 -6.58 -9.49
CA ILE A 28 10.84 -6.90 -9.23
C ILE A 28 11.21 -8.20 -9.93
N HIS A 29 10.38 -9.22 -9.84
CA HIS A 29 10.60 -10.49 -10.51
C HIS A 29 10.64 -10.33 -12.03
N GLU A 30 9.72 -9.58 -12.60
CA GLU A 30 9.69 -9.29 -14.03
C GLU A 30 10.91 -8.50 -14.50
N ALA A 31 11.40 -7.57 -13.67
CA ALA A 31 12.59 -6.78 -13.96
C ALA A 31 13.86 -7.65 -14.07
N TYR A 32 13.91 -8.76 -13.33
CA TYR A 32 15.01 -9.73 -13.46
C TYR A 32 14.98 -10.49 -14.77
N THR A 33 13.79 -10.69 -15.32
CA THR A 33 13.61 -11.46 -16.57
C THR A 33 13.52 -10.57 -17.81
N LYS A 34 13.03 -9.34 -17.63
CA LYS A 34 12.85 -8.36 -18.72
C LYS A 34 13.11 -6.96 -18.19
N ARG A 35 14.07 -6.25 -18.77
CA ARG A 35 14.33 -4.85 -18.42
C ARG A 35 13.32 -3.95 -19.14
N HIS A 36 12.31 -3.45 -18.41
CA HIS A 36 11.36 -2.48 -18.91
C HIS A 36 11.41 -1.21 -18.05
N ARG A 37 11.68 -0.06 -18.67
CA ARG A 37 11.69 1.25 -18.01
C ARG A 37 10.33 1.61 -17.43
N GLU A 38 9.26 1.10 -18.04
CA GLU A 38 7.90 1.31 -17.58
C GLU A 38 7.66 0.75 -16.16
N HIS A 39 8.38 -0.33 -15.81
CA HIS A 39 8.29 -0.92 -14.48
C HIS A 39 8.86 -0.02 -13.40
N ASP A 40 9.89 0.77 -13.70
CA ASP A 40 10.50 1.69 -12.75
C ASP A 40 9.51 2.79 -12.33
N ASP A 41 8.76 3.34 -13.29
CA ASP A 41 7.73 4.34 -13.02
C ASP A 41 6.60 3.77 -12.17
N GLU A 42 6.14 2.56 -12.50
CA GLU A 42 5.10 1.89 -11.73
C GLU A 42 5.57 1.57 -10.31
N MET A 43 6.82 1.08 -10.17
CA MET A 43 7.41 0.82 -8.85
C MET A 43 7.45 2.07 -7.99
N LEU A 44 7.87 3.20 -8.57
CA LEU A 44 7.93 4.46 -7.86
C LEU A 44 6.54 4.92 -7.41
N ARG A 45 5.54 4.82 -8.28
CA ARG A 45 4.16 5.18 -7.95
C ARG A 45 3.61 4.31 -6.82
N LEU A 46 3.87 3.01 -6.89
CA LEU A 46 3.45 2.06 -5.84
C LEU A 46 4.12 2.39 -4.51
N GLU A 47 5.41 2.68 -4.53
CA GLU A 47 6.17 3.03 -3.34
C GLU A 47 5.59 4.28 -2.65
N VAL A 48 5.33 5.33 -3.43
CA VAL A 48 4.72 6.56 -2.92
C VAL A 48 3.32 6.29 -2.36
N LYS A 49 2.52 5.52 -3.09
CA LYS A 49 1.15 5.21 -2.68
C LYS A 49 1.11 4.37 -1.40
N ILE A 50 1.98 3.37 -1.29
CA ILE A 50 2.12 2.55 -0.09
C ILE A 50 2.50 3.43 1.10
N GLU A 51 3.48 4.29 0.92
CA GLU A 51 3.94 5.19 1.98
C GLU A 51 2.83 6.12 2.47
N GLU A 52 2.07 6.72 1.55
CA GLU A 52 0.93 7.56 1.88
C GLU A 52 -0.15 6.80 2.63
N ASP A 53 -0.49 5.61 2.15
CA ASP A 53 -1.53 4.79 2.76
C ASP A 53 -1.08 4.28 4.14
N GLU A 54 0.18 3.93 4.32
CA GLU A 54 0.72 3.52 5.62
C GLU A 54 0.67 4.66 6.64
N LYS A 55 0.99 5.88 6.24
CA LYS A 55 0.86 7.06 7.09
C LYS A 55 -0.59 7.30 7.49
N PHE A 56 -1.50 7.14 6.55
CA PHE A 56 -2.93 7.31 6.82
C PHE A 56 -3.46 6.22 7.76
N ILE A 57 -3.03 4.98 7.57
CA ILE A 57 -3.35 3.87 8.48
C ILE A 57 -2.89 4.19 9.90
N LYS A 58 -1.65 4.65 10.05
CA LYS A 58 -1.10 5.02 11.35
C LYS A 58 -1.94 6.12 12.02
N PHE A 59 -2.31 7.13 11.25
CA PHE A 59 -3.17 8.22 11.73
C PHE A 59 -4.51 7.68 12.24
N LEU A 60 -5.16 6.82 11.45
CA LEU A 60 -6.45 6.23 11.82
C LEU A 60 -6.33 5.33 13.06
N LYS A 61 -5.25 4.57 13.18
CA LYS A 61 -5.00 3.73 14.36
C LYS A 61 -4.85 4.59 15.63
N GLU A 62 -4.16 5.70 15.52
CA GLU A 62 -4.04 6.65 16.64
C GLU A 62 -5.41 7.20 17.07
N LEU A 63 -6.29 7.46 16.11
CA LEU A 63 -7.66 7.95 16.42
C LEU A 63 -8.48 6.93 17.19
N VAL A 64 -8.29 5.64 16.95
CA VAL A 64 -9.04 4.58 17.66
C VAL A 64 -8.30 4.03 18.87
N GLY A 65 -7.13 4.57 19.17
CA GLY A 65 -6.36 4.18 20.35
C GLY A 65 -5.56 2.89 20.20
N GLU A 66 -5.23 2.54 18.99
CA GLU A 66 -4.39 1.35 18.71
C GLU A 66 -2.93 1.71 18.49
#